data_9a3e07c24bc373bae627d0272c4292b3
#
_entry.id   9a3e07c24bc373bae627d0272c4292b3
#
_cell.length_a   1.000
_cell.length_b   1.000
_cell.length_c   1.000
_cell.angle_alpha   90.00
_cell.angle_beta   90.00
_cell.angle_gamma   90.00
#
_symmetry.space_group_name_H-M   'P 1'
#
loop_
_entity.id
_entity.type
_entity.pdbx_description
1 polymer ?
#
loop_
_entity_poly.entity_id
_entity_poly.type
_entity_poly.pdbx_seq_one_letter_code
_entity_poly.pdbx_strand_id
1 'polypeptide(L)'
;MFKYHVIKKALSFELANFIFNYFLLKRDAVGFMYKHNINSQSPMLGTWADQQVPNTYSCYADFVMETLLMKMLPVMKKETGLDLIPTYSYSRAYKKGDVLRRHKDRPSCEISTTLNLGGDPWPIFIDGTGSDNVIDEY
;
A
#
# COMPACT_ATOMS: atom_id res chain seq x y z
N MET A 1 1.23 -8.94 -22.95
CA MET A 1 2.43 -8.16 -22.61
C MET A 1 2.09 -7.30 -21.41
N PHE A 2 2.65 -7.64 -20.26
CA PHE A 2 2.45 -6.86 -19.03
C PHE A 2 3.03 -5.45 -19.25
N LYS A 3 2.22 -4.42 -19.07
CA LYS A 3 2.69 -3.03 -19.15
C LYS A 3 2.67 -2.45 -17.74
N TYR A 4 3.77 -1.87 -17.31
CA TYR A 4 3.79 -0.99 -16.15
C TYR A 4 4.02 0.44 -16.61
N HIS A 5 3.55 1.39 -15.84
CA HIS A 5 3.73 2.81 -16.08
C HIS A 5 4.13 3.52 -14.79
N VAL A 6 5.07 4.44 -14.88
CA VAL A 6 5.52 5.24 -13.73
C VAL A 6 5.02 6.67 -13.88
N ILE A 7 4.13 7.06 -13.00
CA ILE A 7 3.58 8.43 -12.97
C ILE A 7 4.35 9.22 -11.91
N LYS A 8 5.21 10.12 -12.35
CA LYS A 8 5.95 10.99 -11.44
C LYS A 8 5.04 12.09 -10.91
N LYS A 9 5.15 12.40 -9.60
CA LYS A 9 4.39 13.45 -8.93
C LYS A 9 2.87 13.29 -9.06
N ALA A 10 2.39 12.05 -8.92
CA ALA A 10 0.97 11.74 -8.94
C ALA A 10 0.17 12.48 -7.84
N LEU A 11 0.84 12.83 -6.74
CA LEU A 11 0.34 13.69 -5.67
C LEU A 11 1.25 14.89 -5.47
N SER A 12 0.71 15.97 -4.89
CA SER A 12 1.54 17.04 -4.35
C SER A 12 2.36 16.53 -3.17
N PHE A 13 3.54 17.10 -2.97
CA PHE A 13 4.38 16.75 -1.81
C PHE A 13 3.65 16.98 -0.48
N GLU A 14 2.92 18.09 -0.37
CA GLU A 14 2.16 18.44 0.82
C GLU A 14 1.11 17.38 1.16
N LEU A 15 0.33 16.93 0.18
CA LEU A 15 -0.69 15.90 0.40
C LEU A 15 -0.06 14.54 0.75
N ALA A 16 0.98 14.15 0.03
CA ALA A 16 1.69 12.90 0.31
C ALA A 16 2.26 12.91 1.74
N ASN A 17 2.92 13.98 2.13
CA ASN A 17 3.49 14.16 3.46
C ASN A 17 2.42 14.19 4.56
N PHE A 18 1.29 14.84 4.31
CA PHE A 18 0.16 14.83 5.27
C PHE A 18 -0.37 13.42 5.51
N ILE A 19 -0.62 12.65 4.44
CA ILE A 19 -1.12 11.27 4.54
C ILE A 19 -0.06 10.35 5.17
N PHE A 20 1.22 10.54 4.84
CA PHE A 20 2.32 9.81 5.46
C PHE A 20 2.33 10.00 6.99
N ASN A 21 2.30 11.25 7.45
CA ASN A 21 2.29 11.56 8.89
C ASN A 21 1.01 11.06 9.57
N TYR A 22 -0.15 11.16 8.91
CA TYR A 22 -1.39 10.56 9.41
C TYR A 22 -1.22 9.07 9.67
N PHE A 23 -0.66 8.34 8.71
CA PHE A 23 -0.53 6.88 8.84
C PHE A 23 0.45 6.48 9.93
N LEU A 24 1.55 7.20 10.09
CA LEU A 24 2.50 6.99 11.19
C LEU A 24 1.86 7.30 12.55
N LEU A 25 1.12 8.40 12.67
CA LEU A 25 0.41 8.74 13.90
C LEU A 25 -0.63 7.66 14.25
N LYS A 26 -1.40 7.18 13.27
CA LYS A 26 -2.35 6.09 13.47
C LYS A 26 -1.65 4.83 13.96
N ARG A 27 -0.54 4.42 13.32
CA ARG A 27 0.28 3.28 13.76
C ARG A 27 0.68 3.41 15.22
N ASP A 28 1.19 4.58 15.62
CA ASP A 28 1.69 4.81 16.96
C ASP A 28 0.56 4.82 18.01
N ALA A 29 -0.57 5.42 17.66
CA ALA A 29 -1.76 5.43 18.52
C ALA A 29 -2.31 4.00 18.73
N VAL A 30 -2.41 3.23 17.67
CA VAL A 30 -2.88 1.84 17.73
C VAL A 30 -1.87 0.97 18.50
N GLY A 31 -0.57 1.17 18.29
CA GLY A 31 0.48 0.49 19.04
C GLY A 31 0.41 0.78 20.54
N PHE A 32 0.13 2.02 20.93
CA PHE A 32 -0.13 2.39 22.31
C PHE A 32 -1.35 1.66 22.88
N MET A 33 -2.45 1.60 22.11
CA MET A 33 -3.66 0.88 22.53
C MET A 33 -3.36 -0.60 22.80
N TYR A 34 -2.66 -1.28 21.91
CA TYR A 34 -2.28 -2.69 22.10
C TYR A 34 -1.39 -2.87 23.33
N LYS A 35 -0.40 -2.01 23.53
CA LYS A 35 0.51 -2.08 24.67
C LYS A 35 -0.22 -1.94 26.02
N HIS A 36 -1.31 -1.19 26.05
CA HIS A 36 -2.10 -0.93 27.26
C HIS A 36 -3.38 -1.80 27.36
N ASN A 37 -3.48 -2.85 26.53
CA ASN A 37 -4.64 -3.73 26.49
C ASN A 37 -5.98 -3.00 26.26
N ILE A 38 -5.92 -1.85 25.61
CA ILE A 38 -7.11 -1.16 25.10
C ILE A 38 -7.48 -1.89 23.81
N ASN A 39 -8.23 -2.97 23.98
CA ASN A 39 -8.52 -3.87 22.87
C ASN A 39 -9.68 -3.31 22.05
N SER A 40 -9.38 -2.98 20.81
CA SER A 40 -10.39 -2.81 19.78
C SER A 40 -10.13 -3.84 18.70
N GLN A 41 -11.07 -4.74 18.50
CA GLN A 41 -11.01 -5.73 17.42
C GLN A 41 -11.46 -5.14 16.09
N SER A 42 -11.52 -3.82 15.96
CA SER A 42 -11.91 -3.18 14.73
C SER A 42 -10.83 -3.36 13.66
N PRO A 43 -11.15 -3.95 12.51
CA PRO A 43 -10.21 -4.10 11.40
C PRO A 43 -9.74 -2.75 10.84
N MET A 44 -10.45 -1.67 11.14
CA MET A 44 -10.12 -0.31 10.71
C MET A 44 -8.89 0.26 11.41
N LEU A 45 -8.49 -0.32 12.53
CA LEU A 45 -7.30 0.11 13.26
C LEU A 45 -6.00 -0.42 12.66
N GLY A 46 -6.08 -1.38 11.76
CA GLY A 46 -4.91 -2.05 11.20
C GLY A 46 -4.34 -3.13 12.12
N THR A 47 -3.23 -3.71 11.71
CA THR A 47 -2.67 -4.89 12.36
C THR A 47 -1.16 -5.01 12.12
N TRP A 48 -0.46 -5.77 12.98
CA TRP A 48 0.90 -6.27 12.75
C TRP A 48 0.93 -7.77 12.43
N ALA A 49 -0.26 -8.38 12.25
CA ALA A 49 -0.40 -9.83 12.05
C ALA A 49 -0.43 -10.26 10.57
N ASP A 50 -0.19 -9.35 9.64
CA ASP A 50 -0.13 -9.69 8.22
C ASP A 50 1.07 -10.61 7.94
N GLN A 51 0.77 -11.83 7.46
CA GLN A 51 1.79 -12.84 7.18
C GLN A 51 2.62 -12.55 5.92
N GLN A 52 2.18 -11.64 5.06
CA GLN A 52 2.92 -11.25 3.87
C GLN A 52 4.21 -10.49 4.24
N VAL A 53 4.13 -9.62 5.26
CA VAL A 53 5.28 -8.94 5.87
C VAL A 53 5.08 -8.94 7.38
N PRO A 54 5.51 -9.99 8.08
CA PRO A 54 5.28 -10.16 9.51
C PRO A 54 5.82 -9.01 10.36
N ASN A 55 5.12 -8.71 11.45
CA ASN A 55 5.50 -7.67 12.41
C ASN A 55 5.59 -6.26 11.82
N THR A 56 4.91 -6.02 10.71
CA THR A 56 4.85 -4.72 10.04
C THR A 56 3.44 -4.19 10.03
N TYR A 57 3.27 -2.94 10.45
CA TYR A 57 1.95 -2.33 10.54
C TYR A 57 1.31 -2.17 9.17
N SER A 58 0.11 -2.68 9.04
CA SER A 58 -0.67 -2.58 7.82
C SER A 58 -2.14 -2.29 8.13
N CYS A 59 -2.83 -1.69 7.19
CA CYS A 59 -4.25 -1.39 7.29
C CYS A 59 -4.95 -1.60 5.96
N TYR A 60 -6.00 -2.39 5.99
CA TYR A 60 -6.90 -2.60 4.87
C TYR A 60 -8.03 -1.57 4.93
N ALA A 61 -8.33 -0.95 3.79
CA ALA A 61 -9.47 -0.04 3.63
C ALA A 61 -9.55 1.07 4.67
N ASP A 62 -8.41 1.69 5.00
CA ASP A 62 -8.38 2.88 5.84
C ASP A 62 -9.12 4.03 5.15
N PHE A 63 -9.96 4.78 5.86
CA PHE A 63 -10.81 5.81 5.26
C PHE A 63 -10.04 6.92 4.54
N VAL A 64 -8.89 7.32 5.05
CA VAL A 64 -8.06 8.32 4.36
C VAL A 64 -7.46 7.72 3.08
N MET A 65 -7.04 6.46 3.13
CA MET A 65 -6.51 5.76 1.96
C MET A 65 -7.59 5.42 0.94
N GLU A 66 -8.81 5.09 1.37
CA GLU A 66 -9.96 4.94 0.47
C GLU A 66 -10.31 6.27 -0.22
N THR A 67 -10.23 7.38 0.53
CA THR A 67 -10.41 8.72 -0.04
C THR A 67 -9.31 9.03 -1.08
N LEU A 68 -8.07 8.61 -0.80
CA LEU A 68 -6.97 8.73 -1.74
C LEU A 68 -7.19 7.85 -2.98
N LEU A 69 -7.67 6.63 -2.81
CA LEU A 69 -8.04 5.74 -3.90
C LEU A 69 -9.04 6.41 -4.85
N MET A 70 -10.10 7.02 -4.29
CA MET A 70 -11.09 7.75 -5.07
C MET A 70 -10.48 8.97 -5.79
N LYS A 71 -9.56 9.67 -5.14
CA LYS A 71 -8.84 10.81 -5.74
C LYS A 71 -7.95 10.37 -6.90
N MET A 72 -7.33 9.19 -6.81
CA MET A 72 -6.44 8.66 -7.84
C MET A 72 -7.19 8.01 -9.01
N LEU A 73 -8.45 7.64 -8.84
CA LEU A 73 -9.23 6.96 -9.86
C LEU A 73 -9.25 7.69 -11.23
N PRO A 74 -9.47 9.02 -11.31
CA PRO A 74 -9.43 9.72 -12.60
C PRO A 74 -8.05 9.66 -13.26
N VAL A 75 -6.98 9.70 -12.48
CA VAL A 75 -5.60 9.58 -12.98
C VAL A 75 -5.41 8.19 -13.57
N MET A 76 -5.83 7.15 -12.86
CA MET A 76 -5.71 5.77 -13.32
C MET A 76 -6.54 5.50 -14.57
N LYS A 77 -7.78 6.01 -14.65
CA LYS A 77 -8.60 5.91 -15.88
C LYS A 77 -7.91 6.58 -17.06
N LYS A 78 -7.32 7.76 -16.88
CA LYS A 78 -6.60 8.47 -17.91
C LYS A 78 -5.36 7.70 -18.40
N GLU A 79 -4.55 7.22 -17.48
CA GLU A 79 -3.27 6.56 -17.78
C GLU A 79 -3.45 5.16 -18.41
N THR A 80 -4.52 4.47 -18.04
CA THR A 80 -4.82 3.14 -18.59
C THR A 80 -5.71 3.16 -19.82
N GLY A 81 -6.51 4.21 -19.98
CA GLY A 81 -7.57 4.29 -21.00
C GLY A 81 -8.76 3.35 -20.69
N LEU A 82 -8.85 2.81 -19.47
CA LEU A 82 -9.87 1.86 -19.06
C LEU A 82 -10.93 2.52 -18.17
N ASP A 83 -12.15 2.01 -18.22
CA ASP A 83 -13.20 2.41 -17.28
C ASP A 83 -13.11 1.58 -16.00
N LEU A 84 -12.25 2.02 -15.10
CA LEU A 84 -11.91 1.32 -13.87
C LEU A 84 -12.96 1.55 -12.78
N ILE A 85 -13.17 0.52 -11.97
CA ILE A 85 -13.95 0.57 -10.73
C ILE A 85 -12.98 0.39 -9.55
N PRO A 86 -12.98 1.30 -8.55
CA PRO A 86 -12.12 1.14 -7.38
C PRO A 86 -12.56 -0.05 -6.54
N THR A 87 -11.63 -0.83 -6.05
CA THR A 87 -11.91 -1.99 -5.19
C THR A 87 -11.57 -1.70 -3.74
N TYR A 88 -10.31 -1.51 -3.40
CA TYR A 88 -9.87 -1.19 -2.05
C TYR A 88 -8.46 -0.60 -2.06
N SER A 89 -8.08 0.00 -0.94
CA SER A 89 -6.72 0.38 -0.62
C SER A 89 -6.10 -0.54 0.42
N TYR A 90 -4.78 -0.69 0.35
CA TYR A 90 -3.98 -1.39 1.34
C TYR A 90 -2.74 -0.57 1.66
N SER A 91 -2.50 -0.29 2.94
CA SER A 91 -1.41 0.56 3.39
C SER A 91 -0.47 -0.20 4.30
N ARG A 92 0.83 0.02 4.16
CA ARG A 92 1.85 -0.63 4.99
C ARG A 92 2.95 0.36 5.35
N ALA A 93 3.36 0.36 6.63
CA ALA A 93 4.51 1.12 7.11
C ALA A 93 5.72 0.20 7.23
N TYR A 94 6.44 0.06 6.14
CA TYR A 94 7.66 -0.75 6.12
C TYR A 94 8.73 -0.20 7.05
N LYS A 95 9.53 -1.09 7.61
CA LYS A 95 10.69 -0.77 8.44
C LYS A 95 11.93 -1.52 7.94
N LYS A 96 13.09 -1.11 8.38
CA LYS A 96 14.36 -1.76 8.02
C LYS A 96 14.30 -3.27 8.31
N GLY A 97 14.64 -4.07 7.30
CA GLY A 97 14.64 -5.53 7.37
C GLY A 97 13.33 -6.19 6.91
N ASP A 98 12.29 -5.41 6.62
CA ASP A 98 11.09 -5.99 6.03
C ASP A 98 11.34 -6.43 4.59
N VAL A 99 10.73 -7.55 4.22
CA VAL A 99 10.81 -8.09 2.86
C VAL A 99 9.41 -8.40 2.37
N LEU A 100 8.98 -7.70 1.33
CA LEU A 100 7.80 -8.10 0.56
C LEU A 100 8.26 -9.06 -0.53
N ARG A 101 8.00 -10.34 -0.32
CA ARG A 101 8.37 -11.37 -1.29
C ARG A 101 7.63 -11.20 -2.60
N ARG A 102 8.20 -11.71 -3.67
CA ARG A 102 7.55 -11.77 -4.97
C ARG A 102 6.18 -12.44 -4.85
N HIS A 103 5.18 -11.82 -5.41
CA HIS A 103 3.80 -12.30 -5.41
C HIS A 103 3.05 -11.76 -6.63
N LYS A 104 1.87 -12.29 -6.86
CA LYS A 104 0.86 -11.71 -7.75
C LYS A 104 -0.29 -11.18 -6.89
N ASP A 105 -0.81 -10.04 -7.27
CA ASP A 105 -2.04 -9.53 -6.65
C ASP A 105 -3.23 -10.45 -6.96
N ARG A 106 -4.29 -10.33 -6.17
CA ARG A 106 -5.51 -11.12 -6.38
C ARG A 106 -6.13 -10.80 -7.74
N PRO A 107 -6.87 -11.74 -8.34
CA PRO A 107 -7.56 -11.51 -9.61
C PRO A 107 -8.50 -10.28 -9.59
N SER A 108 -9.07 -9.92 -8.44
CA SER A 108 -9.89 -8.71 -8.28
C SER A 108 -9.10 -7.39 -8.38
N CYS A 109 -7.78 -7.45 -8.40
CA CYS A 109 -6.87 -6.31 -8.58
C CYS A 109 -6.28 -6.35 -9.99
N GLU A 110 -7.12 -6.31 -11.03
CA GLU A 110 -6.66 -6.36 -12.43
C GLU A 110 -5.68 -5.23 -12.75
N ILE A 111 -5.92 -4.06 -12.19
CA ILE A 111 -5.03 -2.90 -12.25
C ILE A 111 -4.66 -2.51 -10.82
N SER A 112 -3.40 -2.70 -10.50
CA SER A 112 -2.85 -2.30 -9.20
C SER A 112 -1.94 -1.08 -9.35
N THR A 113 -1.88 -0.27 -8.32
CA THR A 113 -0.93 0.83 -8.25
C THR A 113 -0.27 0.89 -6.87
N THR A 114 1.03 1.12 -6.87
CA THR A 114 1.78 1.39 -5.64
C THR A 114 2.11 2.86 -5.58
N LEU A 115 1.82 3.48 -4.45
CA LEU A 115 2.05 4.89 -4.21
C LEU A 115 2.96 5.06 -2.99
N ASN A 116 4.15 5.62 -3.21
CA ASN A 116 5.03 6.01 -2.11
C ASN A 116 4.57 7.35 -1.55
N LEU A 117 4.25 7.36 -0.26
CA LEU A 117 3.79 8.56 0.45
C LEU A 117 4.91 9.29 1.18
N GLY A 118 6.00 8.60 1.50
CA GLY A 118 7.14 9.18 2.22
C GLY A 118 8.04 8.13 2.84
N GLY A 119 9.02 8.59 3.63
CA GLY A 119 10.04 7.76 4.26
C GLY A 119 11.31 7.64 3.41
N ASP A 120 12.16 6.68 3.78
CA ASP A 120 13.39 6.39 3.05
C ASP A 120 13.09 5.80 1.67
N PRO A 121 13.98 6.01 0.67
CA PRO A 121 13.83 5.39 -0.63
C PRO A 121 13.76 3.86 -0.52
N TRP A 122 12.71 3.29 -1.08
CA TRP A 122 12.53 1.84 -1.16
C TRP A 122 12.23 1.44 -2.61
N PRO A 123 13.13 0.73 -3.27
CA PRO A 123 12.87 0.26 -4.62
C PRO A 123 11.79 -0.81 -4.63
N ILE A 124 10.93 -0.76 -5.64
CA ILE A 124 9.98 -1.83 -5.95
C ILE A 124 10.41 -2.50 -7.24
N PHE A 125 10.38 -3.83 -7.26
CA PHE A 125 10.75 -4.62 -8.42
C PHE A 125 9.50 -5.19 -9.07
N ILE A 126 9.38 -5.06 -10.38
CA ILE A 126 8.24 -5.52 -11.15
C ILE A 126 8.73 -6.48 -12.23
N ASP A 127 8.23 -7.70 -12.21
CA ASP A 127 8.46 -8.65 -13.29
C ASP A 127 7.33 -8.57 -14.32
N GLY A 128 7.65 -8.00 -15.47
CA GLY A 128 6.70 -7.87 -16.59
C GLY A 128 6.40 -9.17 -17.32
N THR A 129 7.08 -10.29 -17.02
CA THR A 129 6.81 -11.59 -17.66
C THR A 129 5.64 -12.31 -17.02
N GLY A 130 5.36 -12.00 -15.75
CA GLY A 130 4.33 -12.70 -14.96
C GLY A 130 4.65 -14.18 -14.73
N SER A 131 5.90 -14.60 -14.96
CA SER A 131 6.31 -16.00 -14.77
C SER A 131 6.23 -16.39 -13.28
N ASP A 132 5.96 -17.66 -13.01
CA ASP A 132 5.94 -18.20 -11.64
C ASP A 132 7.34 -18.63 -11.16
N ASN A 133 8.36 -18.45 -12.00
CA ASN A 133 9.74 -18.76 -11.64
C ASN A 133 10.21 -17.77 -10.58
N VAL A 134 10.36 -18.27 -9.37
CA VAL A 134 10.93 -17.53 -8.24
C VAL A 134 12.44 -17.49 -8.43
N ILE A 135 12.99 -16.32 -8.73
CA ILE A 135 14.41 -16.09 -8.53
C ILE A 135 14.51 -15.43 -7.15
N ASP A 136 14.75 -16.24 -6.12
CA ASP A 136 15.06 -15.77 -4.77
C ASP A 136 16.51 -15.25 -4.75
N GLU A 137 16.77 -14.12 -5.36
CA GLU A 137 18.01 -13.37 -5.17
C GLU A 137 17.67 -11.94 -4.76
N TYR A 138 17.65 -11.76 -3.44
CA TYR A 138 17.79 -10.43 -2.82
C TYR A 138 18.64 -10.54 -1.56
#